data_fadfef969131d4d33f75dbd83bdbe2f9
#
_entry.id   fadfef969131d4d33f75dbd83bdbe2f9
#
_cell.length_a   1.000
_cell.length_b   1.000
_cell.length_c   1.000
_cell.angle_alpha   90.00
_cell.angle_beta   90.00
_cell.angle_gamma   90.00
#
_symmetry.space_group_name_H-M   'P 1'
#
loop_
_entity.id
_entity.type
_entity.pdbx_description
1 polymer ?
#
loop_
_entity_poly.entity_id
_entity_poly.type
_entity_poly.pdbx_seq_one_letter_code
_entity_poly.pdbx_strand_id
1 'polypeptide(L)'
;RYVDSADDPMFAKFDKSKDQNLNEIAYFATYYAYQNKDYKKAEKYVAYAMQNKDRAKDAQQLQLAILGAQLKSRQDSINYAEKLAGIYAKDPENDAILTTLTSTYSALGMQDKAEAIVHEALAKNPNSYGALVMEGQFASQKKDYEKAADYLTKALAQAKDDNARVAINASIGQCWFYKAQERVAAVKGVLSPAARAQFNEVYNKAISYLETAKKLDVMKEQKSAWAYPLYGCYYFVKGPQAPETLNAAADAGVQQ
;
A
#
# COMPACT_ATOMS: atom_id res chain seq x y z
N ARG A 1 -28.89 12.83 -15.20
CA ARG A 1 -30.23 12.60 -15.79
C ARG A 1 -30.32 11.27 -16.54
N TYR A 2 -29.43 10.96 -17.52
CA TYR A 2 -29.52 9.71 -18.29
C TYR A 2 -29.47 8.48 -17.38
N VAL A 3 -28.50 8.40 -16.47
CA VAL A 3 -28.39 7.28 -15.50
C VAL A 3 -29.54 7.29 -14.47
N ASP A 4 -30.05 8.46 -14.10
CA ASP A 4 -31.18 8.58 -13.16
C ASP A 4 -32.48 8.06 -13.76
N SER A 5 -32.70 8.28 -15.06
CA SER A 5 -33.90 7.80 -15.76
C SER A 5 -33.84 6.31 -16.09
N ALA A 6 -32.70 5.65 -15.93
CA ALA A 6 -32.59 4.21 -16.22
C ALA A 6 -33.52 3.34 -15.36
N ASP A 7 -33.96 3.82 -14.19
CA ASP A 7 -34.91 3.13 -13.32
C ASP A 7 -36.38 3.52 -13.57
N ASP A 8 -36.64 4.37 -14.56
CA ASP A 8 -38.02 4.71 -14.92
C ASP A 8 -38.79 3.43 -15.34
N PRO A 9 -40.03 3.25 -14.87
CA PRO A 9 -40.87 2.11 -15.22
C PRO A 9 -41.03 1.90 -16.74
N MET A 10 -40.90 2.96 -17.52
CA MET A 10 -40.92 2.91 -18.99
C MET A 10 -39.82 1.99 -19.55
N PHE A 11 -38.66 1.93 -18.86
CA PHE A 11 -37.52 1.11 -19.25
C PHE A 11 -37.42 -0.23 -18.51
N ALA A 12 -38.45 -0.64 -17.77
CA ALA A 12 -38.43 -1.86 -16.95
C ALA A 12 -38.16 -3.15 -17.76
N LYS A 13 -38.53 -3.17 -19.04
CA LYS A 13 -38.30 -4.31 -19.94
C LYS A 13 -37.00 -4.23 -20.73
N PHE A 14 -36.24 -3.12 -20.59
CA PHE A 14 -35.01 -2.91 -21.31
C PHE A 14 -33.84 -3.59 -20.58
N ASP A 15 -33.06 -4.37 -21.31
CA ASP A 15 -31.85 -5.02 -20.76
C ASP A 15 -30.71 -3.99 -20.66
N LYS A 16 -30.60 -3.39 -19.51
CA LYS A 16 -29.63 -2.32 -19.22
C LYS A 16 -28.17 -2.79 -19.32
N SER A 17 -27.92 -4.10 -19.19
CA SER A 17 -26.58 -4.69 -19.31
C SER A 17 -26.03 -4.60 -20.73
N LYS A 18 -26.91 -4.43 -21.71
CA LYS A 18 -26.56 -4.27 -23.14
C LYS A 18 -26.41 -2.81 -23.58
N ASP A 19 -26.76 -1.87 -22.72
CA ASP A 19 -26.59 -0.44 -23.01
C ASP A 19 -25.17 0.04 -22.66
N GLN A 20 -24.28 -0.07 -23.61
CA GLN A 20 -22.88 0.33 -23.42
C GLN A 20 -22.75 1.82 -23.07
N ASN A 21 -23.61 2.69 -23.63
CA ASN A 21 -23.60 4.11 -23.32
C ASN A 21 -24.02 4.36 -21.86
N LEU A 22 -25.06 3.69 -21.38
CA LEU A 22 -25.47 3.77 -19.98
C LEU A 22 -24.34 3.35 -19.06
N ASN A 23 -23.71 2.22 -19.34
CA ASN A 23 -22.67 1.64 -18.49
C ASN A 23 -21.41 2.52 -18.47
N GLU A 24 -21.02 3.12 -19.62
CA GLU A 24 -19.89 4.03 -19.71
C GLU A 24 -20.17 5.36 -18.98
N ILE A 25 -21.33 5.97 -19.23
CA ILE A 25 -21.74 7.21 -18.56
C ILE A 25 -21.90 6.99 -17.07
N ALA A 26 -22.39 5.83 -16.65
CA ALA A 26 -22.53 5.48 -15.25
C ALA A 26 -21.19 5.43 -14.53
N TYR A 27 -20.12 4.96 -15.17
CA TYR A 27 -18.77 4.98 -14.60
C TYR A 27 -18.31 6.41 -14.25
N PHE A 28 -18.38 7.33 -15.21
CA PHE A 28 -18.00 8.72 -14.98
C PHE A 28 -18.93 9.43 -13.98
N ALA A 29 -20.23 9.13 -14.03
CA ALA A 29 -21.20 9.66 -13.06
C ALA A 29 -20.92 9.17 -11.64
N THR A 30 -20.51 7.91 -11.49
CA THR A 30 -20.07 7.33 -10.20
C THR A 30 -18.85 8.07 -9.67
N TYR A 31 -17.82 8.23 -10.50
CA TYR A 31 -16.61 8.93 -10.12
C TYR A 31 -16.89 10.37 -9.65
N TYR A 32 -17.70 11.10 -10.42
CA TYR A 32 -18.11 12.47 -10.07
C TYR A 32 -18.91 12.51 -8.76
N ALA A 33 -19.87 11.60 -8.56
CA ALA A 33 -20.66 11.52 -7.34
C ALA A 33 -19.77 11.19 -6.11
N TYR A 34 -18.81 10.27 -6.28
CA TYR A 34 -17.83 9.94 -5.24
C TYR A 34 -16.97 11.14 -4.84
N GLN A 35 -16.42 11.89 -5.82
CA GLN A 35 -15.62 13.09 -5.55
C GLN A 35 -16.42 14.16 -4.79
N ASN A 36 -17.72 14.28 -5.08
CA ASN A 36 -18.63 15.19 -4.38
C ASN A 36 -19.19 14.60 -3.07
N LYS A 37 -18.73 13.44 -2.63
CA LYS A 37 -19.18 12.74 -1.43
C LYS A 37 -20.69 12.39 -1.43
N ASP A 38 -21.33 12.39 -2.60
CA ASP A 38 -22.70 11.91 -2.77
C ASP A 38 -22.71 10.39 -2.94
N TYR A 39 -22.36 9.71 -1.84
CA TYR A 39 -22.17 8.26 -1.85
C TYR A 39 -23.44 7.50 -2.23
N LYS A 40 -24.63 8.04 -1.92
CA LYS A 40 -25.91 7.43 -2.29
C LYS A 40 -26.08 7.35 -3.81
N LYS A 41 -25.74 8.43 -4.52
CA LYS A 41 -25.76 8.40 -6.00
C LYS A 41 -24.62 7.56 -6.54
N ALA A 42 -23.43 7.64 -5.94
CA ALA A 42 -22.30 6.83 -6.36
C ALA A 42 -22.62 5.32 -6.28
N GLU A 43 -23.25 4.84 -5.21
CA GLU A 43 -23.70 3.44 -5.09
C GLU A 43 -24.72 3.05 -6.16
N LYS A 44 -25.68 3.92 -6.45
CA LYS A 44 -26.65 3.69 -7.50
C LYS A 44 -25.99 3.54 -8.87
N TYR A 45 -25.08 4.44 -9.19
CA TYR A 45 -24.47 4.51 -10.52
C TYR A 45 -23.42 3.42 -10.74
N VAL A 46 -22.66 3.05 -9.71
CA VAL A 46 -21.63 2.00 -9.83
C VAL A 46 -22.21 0.65 -10.20
N ALA A 47 -23.46 0.37 -9.80
CA ALA A 47 -24.15 -0.87 -10.16
C ALA A 47 -24.34 -1.03 -11.69
N TYR A 48 -24.56 0.07 -12.40
CA TYR A 48 -24.60 0.09 -13.87
C TYR A 48 -23.18 0.04 -14.48
N ALA A 49 -22.24 0.79 -13.90
CA ALA A 49 -20.86 0.81 -14.37
C ALA A 49 -20.19 -0.57 -14.33
N MET A 50 -20.52 -1.39 -13.33
CA MET A 50 -20.00 -2.77 -13.20
C MET A 50 -20.51 -3.72 -14.29
N GLN A 51 -21.52 -3.35 -15.06
CA GLN A 51 -22.02 -4.13 -16.20
C GLN A 51 -21.22 -3.88 -17.48
N ASN A 52 -20.38 -2.84 -17.50
CA ASN A 52 -19.45 -2.57 -18.61
C ASN A 52 -18.28 -3.55 -18.55
N LYS A 53 -18.12 -4.38 -19.59
CA LYS A 53 -17.06 -5.42 -19.65
C LYS A 53 -15.66 -4.83 -19.59
N ASP A 54 -15.47 -3.66 -20.22
CA ASP A 54 -14.14 -3.03 -20.34
C ASP A 54 -13.74 -2.28 -19.05
N ARG A 55 -14.74 -1.88 -18.22
CA ARG A 55 -14.50 -1.11 -16.99
C ARG A 55 -14.93 -1.81 -15.71
N ALA A 56 -15.32 -3.07 -15.81
CA ALA A 56 -15.84 -3.83 -14.65
C ALA A 56 -14.85 -3.82 -13.46
N LYS A 57 -13.55 -3.96 -13.74
CA LYS A 57 -12.51 -3.91 -12.69
C LYS A 57 -12.38 -2.52 -12.06
N ASP A 58 -12.36 -1.47 -12.86
CA ASP A 58 -12.28 -0.08 -12.37
C ASP A 58 -13.53 0.30 -11.59
N ALA A 59 -14.71 -0.10 -12.07
CA ALA A 59 -15.98 0.09 -11.37
C ALA A 59 -16.03 -0.66 -10.04
N GLN A 60 -15.47 -1.87 -9.97
CA GLN A 60 -15.34 -2.63 -8.73
C GLN A 60 -14.44 -1.93 -7.72
N GLN A 61 -13.30 -1.38 -8.16
CA GLN A 61 -12.42 -0.59 -7.28
C GLN A 61 -13.14 0.64 -6.75
N LEU A 62 -13.88 1.33 -7.62
CA LEU A 62 -14.65 2.51 -7.23
C LEU A 62 -15.78 2.14 -6.25
N GLN A 63 -16.44 0.99 -6.43
CA GLN A 63 -17.43 0.47 -5.48
C GLN A 63 -16.81 0.24 -4.09
N LEU A 64 -15.61 -0.34 -4.05
CA LEU A 64 -14.90 -0.57 -2.80
C LEU A 64 -14.49 0.75 -2.14
N ALA A 65 -14.04 1.73 -2.91
CA ALA A 65 -13.73 3.07 -2.40
C ALA A 65 -14.96 3.76 -1.80
N ILE A 66 -16.14 3.66 -2.48
CA ILE A 66 -17.41 4.20 -1.99
C ILE A 66 -17.79 3.55 -0.65
N LEU A 67 -17.71 2.24 -0.55
CA LEU A 67 -18.03 1.51 0.68
C LEU A 67 -17.04 1.86 1.80
N GLY A 68 -15.74 1.90 1.49
CA GLY A 68 -14.70 2.27 2.45
C GLY A 68 -14.89 3.68 3.01
N ALA A 69 -15.33 4.63 2.16
CA ALA A 69 -15.58 6.02 2.57
C ALA A 69 -16.80 6.19 3.50
N GLN A 70 -17.66 5.19 3.59
CA GLN A 70 -18.89 5.23 4.39
C GLN A 70 -18.79 4.49 5.72
N LEU A 71 -17.64 3.90 6.04
CA LEU A 71 -17.44 3.17 7.30
C LEU A 71 -17.54 4.13 8.48
N LYS A 72 -18.51 3.90 9.36
CA LYS A 72 -18.78 4.73 10.56
C LYS A 72 -18.66 3.94 11.85
N SER A 73 -18.72 2.64 11.78
CA SER A 73 -18.71 1.75 12.94
C SER A 73 -17.77 0.56 12.70
N ARG A 74 -17.42 -0.11 13.81
CA ARG A 74 -16.68 -1.39 13.73
C ARG A 74 -17.46 -2.44 12.93
N GLN A 75 -18.80 -2.46 13.04
CA GLN A 75 -19.64 -3.40 12.31
C GLN A 75 -19.60 -3.13 10.81
N ASP A 76 -19.62 -1.86 10.39
CA ASP A 76 -19.47 -1.51 8.96
C ASP A 76 -18.13 -2.02 8.41
N SER A 77 -17.05 -1.88 9.19
CA SER A 77 -15.73 -2.38 8.80
C SER A 77 -15.68 -3.91 8.72
N ILE A 78 -16.40 -4.62 9.61
CA ILE A 78 -16.52 -6.09 9.53
C ILE A 78 -17.28 -6.48 8.26
N ASN A 79 -18.43 -5.86 7.99
CA ASN A 79 -19.23 -6.14 6.79
C ASN A 79 -18.44 -5.83 5.51
N TYR A 80 -17.64 -4.78 5.54
CA TYR A 80 -16.73 -4.42 4.44
C TYR A 80 -15.67 -5.49 4.21
N ALA A 81 -15.02 -5.97 5.28
CA ALA A 81 -14.04 -7.05 5.20
C ALA A 81 -14.65 -8.35 4.64
N GLU A 82 -15.87 -8.71 5.05
CA GLU A 82 -16.59 -9.87 4.53
C GLU A 82 -16.89 -9.73 3.04
N LYS A 83 -17.27 -8.52 2.59
CA LYS A 83 -17.48 -8.24 1.17
C LYS A 83 -16.20 -8.35 0.37
N LEU A 84 -15.09 -7.78 0.88
CA LEU A 84 -13.76 -7.93 0.29
C LEU A 84 -13.35 -9.40 0.18
N ALA A 85 -13.55 -10.19 1.24
CA ALA A 85 -13.25 -11.62 1.25
C ALA A 85 -14.05 -12.38 0.17
N GLY A 86 -15.33 -12.07 0.00
CA GLY A 86 -16.17 -12.65 -1.05
C GLY A 86 -15.72 -12.28 -2.46
N ILE A 87 -15.18 -11.08 -2.66
CA ILE A 87 -14.61 -10.65 -3.95
C ILE A 87 -13.26 -11.35 -4.18
N TYR A 88 -12.38 -11.38 -3.18
CA TYR A 88 -11.09 -12.03 -3.26
C TYR A 88 -11.20 -13.54 -3.55
N ALA A 89 -12.19 -14.21 -2.96
CA ALA A 89 -12.44 -15.62 -3.24
C ALA A 89 -12.76 -15.92 -4.72
N LYS A 90 -13.29 -14.93 -5.45
CA LYS A 90 -13.61 -15.05 -6.90
C LYS A 90 -12.43 -14.63 -7.80
N ASP A 91 -11.55 -13.77 -7.33
CA ASP A 91 -10.37 -13.29 -8.04
C ASP A 91 -9.16 -13.26 -7.08
N PRO A 92 -8.59 -14.44 -6.74
CA PRO A 92 -7.53 -14.56 -5.76
C PRO A 92 -6.16 -14.03 -6.26
N GLU A 93 -6.06 -13.65 -7.52
CA GLU A 93 -4.87 -13.00 -8.08
C GLU A 93 -4.92 -11.46 -7.96
N ASN A 94 -6.00 -10.93 -7.40
CA ASN A 94 -6.18 -9.49 -7.24
C ASN A 94 -5.44 -8.98 -6.00
N ASP A 95 -4.17 -8.62 -6.18
CA ASP A 95 -3.32 -8.09 -5.11
C ASP A 95 -3.91 -6.84 -4.42
N ALA A 96 -4.65 -5.99 -5.14
CA ALA A 96 -5.27 -4.80 -4.57
C ALA A 96 -6.38 -5.17 -3.57
N ILE A 97 -7.19 -6.18 -3.90
CA ILE A 97 -8.23 -6.70 -2.98
C ILE A 97 -7.58 -7.39 -1.79
N LEU A 98 -6.56 -8.22 -2.01
CA LEU A 98 -5.81 -8.88 -0.94
C LEU A 98 -5.25 -7.86 0.05
N THR A 99 -4.58 -6.83 -0.46
CA THR A 99 -3.95 -5.78 0.36
C THR A 99 -5.01 -5.02 1.17
N THR A 100 -6.13 -4.64 0.54
CA THR A 100 -7.22 -3.92 1.22
C THR A 100 -7.87 -4.78 2.30
N LEU A 101 -8.14 -6.04 2.01
CA LEU A 101 -8.74 -6.99 2.95
C LEU A 101 -7.83 -7.22 4.16
N THR A 102 -6.55 -7.47 3.90
CA THR A 102 -5.54 -7.69 4.94
C THR A 102 -5.40 -6.46 5.84
N SER A 103 -5.31 -5.26 5.25
CA SER A 103 -5.25 -4.01 6.01
C SER A 103 -6.52 -3.77 6.83
N THR A 104 -7.69 -4.12 6.30
CA THR A 104 -8.97 -4.01 7.01
C THR A 104 -9.02 -4.96 8.20
N TYR A 105 -8.60 -6.21 8.05
CA TYR A 105 -8.48 -7.15 9.17
C TYR A 105 -7.51 -6.66 10.24
N SER A 106 -6.35 -6.14 9.84
CA SER A 106 -5.37 -5.59 10.78
C SER A 106 -5.94 -4.39 11.54
N ALA A 107 -6.63 -3.46 10.88
CA ALA A 107 -7.28 -2.31 11.52
C ALA A 107 -8.40 -2.73 12.49
N LEU A 108 -9.06 -3.86 12.25
CA LEU A 108 -10.04 -4.46 13.14
C LEU A 108 -9.42 -5.22 14.31
N GLY A 109 -8.08 -5.36 14.37
CA GLY A 109 -7.39 -6.20 15.34
C GLY A 109 -7.55 -7.71 15.09
N MET A 110 -7.95 -8.09 13.89
CA MET A 110 -8.12 -9.48 13.47
C MET A 110 -6.84 -10.01 12.80
N GLN A 111 -5.71 -9.88 13.50
CA GLN A 111 -4.38 -10.17 12.95
C GLN A 111 -4.26 -11.61 12.44
N ASP A 112 -4.83 -12.58 13.16
CA ASP A 112 -4.79 -13.99 12.73
C ASP A 112 -5.46 -14.20 11.37
N LYS A 113 -6.58 -13.50 11.10
CA LYS A 113 -7.26 -13.56 9.80
C LYS A 113 -6.44 -12.89 8.70
N ALA A 114 -5.79 -11.77 9.03
CA ALA A 114 -4.93 -11.06 8.10
C ALA A 114 -3.73 -11.95 7.68
N GLU A 115 -3.06 -12.57 8.64
CA GLU A 115 -1.94 -13.48 8.38
C GLU A 115 -2.39 -14.74 7.62
N ALA A 116 -3.50 -15.36 8.02
CA ALA A 116 -3.99 -16.58 7.38
C ALA A 116 -4.27 -16.38 5.88
N ILE A 117 -4.92 -15.27 5.49
CA ILE A 117 -5.24 -15.02 4.08
C ILE A 117 -3.99 -14.72 3.24
N VAL A 118 -2.98 -14.08 3.83
CA VAL A 118 -1.71 -13.81 3.15
C VAL A 118 -0.90 -15.11 2.98
N HIS A 119 -0.85 -15.96 4.00
CA HIS A 119 -0.24 -17.28 3.90
C HIS A 119 -0.91 -18.14 2.83
N GLU A 120 -2.25 -18.14 2.77
CA GLU A 120 -2.99 -18.85 1.72
C GLU A 120 -2.66 -18.31 0.33
N ALA A 121 -2.57 -16.99 0.18
CA ALA A 121 -2.18 -16.36 -1.08
C ALA A 121 -0.78 -16.80 -1.53
N LEU A 122 0.21 -16.80 -0.62
CA LEU A 122 1.57 -17.25 -0.92
C LEU A 122 1.67 -18.75 -1.19
N ALA A 123 0.83 -19.57 -0.55
CA ALA A 123 0.77 -21.01 -0.83
C ALA A 123 0.28 -21.29 -2.25
N LYS A 124 -0.65 -20.46 -2.76
CA LYS A 124 -1.16 -20.55 -4.13
C LYS A 124 -0.21 -19.92 -5.16
N ASN A 125 0.32 -18.75 -4.85
CA ASN A 125 1.25 -18.02 -5.69
C ASN A 125 2.41 -17.43 -4.85
N PRO A 126 3.56 -18.13 -4.76
CA PRO A 126 4.73 -17.66 -4.00
C PRO A 126 5.31 -16.32 -4.48
N ASN A 127 4.92 -15.86 -5.67
CA ASN A 127 5.35 -14.61 -6.27
C ASN A 127 4.25 -13.53 -6.27
N SER A 128 3.14 -13.71 -5.53
CA SER A 128 2.12 -12.67 -5.38
C SER A 128 2.74 -11.42 -4.77
N TYR A 129 2.76 -10.33 -5.55
CA TYR A 129 3.31 -9.05 -5.12
C TYR A 129 2.64 -8.55 -3.83
N GLY A 130 1.30 -8.55 -3.80
CA GLY A 130 0.54 -8.08 -2.65
C GLY A 130 0.81 -8.91 -1.40
N ALA A 131 0.85 -10.24 -1.53
CA ALA A 131 1.11 -11.12 -0.40
C ALA A 131 2.54 -10.99 0.14
N LEU A 132 3.54 -10.86 -0.75
CA LEU A 132 4.93 -10.63 -0.35
C LEU A 132 5.11 -9.29 0.39
N VAL A 133 4.44 -8.23 -0.07
CA VAL A 133 4.43 -6.92 0.61
C VAL A 133 3.81 -7.05 2.00
N MET A 134 2.68 -7.73 2.13
CA MET A 134 2.00 -7.91 3.42
C MET A 134 2.84 -8.72 4.41
N GLU A 135 3.47 -9.82 3.98
CA GLU A 135 4.40 -10.57 4.84
C GLU A 135 5.58 -9.72 5.30
N GLY A 136 6.15 -8.92 4.39
CA GLY A 136 7.19 -7.96 4.75
C GLY A 136 6.73 -6.97 5.82
N GLN A 137 5.51 -6.45 5.71
CA GLN A 137 4.93 -5.55 6.69
C GLN A 137 4.70 -6.24 8.04
N PHE A 138 4.15 -7.46 8.05
CA PHE A 138 3.95 -8.23 9.29
C PHE A 138 5.26 -8.54 10.00
N ALA A 139 6.28 -8.96 9.25
CA ALA A 139 7.60 -9.20 9.81
C ALA A 139 8.20 -7.91 10.39
N SER A 140 8.05 -6.77 9.71
CA SER A 140 8.51 -5.46 10.19
C SER A 140 7.79 -5.04 11.48
N GLN A 141 6.47 -5.23 11.57
CA GLN A 141 5.70 -4.96 12.79
C GLN A 141 6.16 -5.83 13.98
N LYS A 142 6.56 -7.07 13.71
CA LYS A 142 7.15 -7.99 14.71
C LYS A 142 8.64 -7.70 14.97
N LYS A 143 9.20 -6.65 14.34
CA LYS A 143 10.61 -6.24 14.40
C LYS A 143 11.59 -7.28 13.85
N ASP A 144 11.10 -8.24 13.08
CA ASP A 144 11.94 -9.16 12.32
C ASP A 144 12.34 -8.50 10.99
N TYR A 145 13.23 -7.51 11.10
CA TYR A 145 13.60 -6.66 9.96
C TYR A 145 14.34 -7.39 8.85
N GLU A 146 15.06 -8.47 9.17
CA GLU A 146 15.73 -9.30 8.15
C GLU A 146 14.70 -10.04 7.32
N LYS A 147 13.78 -10.72 7.96
CA LYS A 147 12.69 -11.43 7.30
C LYS A 147 11.80 -10.46 6.49
N ALA A 148 11.54 -9.27 7.05
CA ALA A 148 10.83 -8.23 6.34
C ALA A 148 11.54 -7.81 5.05
N ALA A 149 12.85 -7.54 5.13
CA ALA A 149 13.67 -7.17 3.96
C ALA A 149 13.73 -8.30 2.92
N ASP A 150 13.76 -9.56 3.33
CA ASP A 150 13.76 -10.72 2.41
C ASP A 150 12.45 -10.82 1.63
N TYR A 151 11.29 -10.69 2.29
CA TYR A 151 10.00 -10.69 1.60
C TYR A 151 9.85 -9.49 0.67
N LEU A 152 10.22 -8.30 1.14
CA LEU A 152 10.16 -7.09 0.32
C LEU A 152 11.12 -7.14 -0.87
N THR A 153 12.28 -7.80 -0.75
CA THR A 153 13.19 -8.02 -1.88
C THR A 153 12.56 -8.92 -2.94
N LYS A 154 11.83 -9.96 -2.52
CA LYS A 154 11.05 -10.79 -3.46
C LYS A 154 9.93 -9.98 -4.12
N ALA A 155 9.24 -9.12 -3.35
CA ALA A 155 8.21 -8.22 -3.88
C ALA A 155 8.80 -7.22 -4.90
N LEU A 156 10.01 -6.69 -4.65
CA LEU A 156 10.68 -5.77 -5.56
C LEU A 156 10.88 -6.37 -6.95
N ALA A 157 11.19 -7.67 -7.02
CA ALA A 157 11.33 -8.39 -8.30
C ALA A 157 10.01 -8.48 -9.09
N GLN A 158 8.85 -8.31 -8.42
CA GLN A 158 7.51 -8.34 -9.01
C GLN A 158 6.94 -6.92 -9.26
N ALA A 159 7.65 -5.85 -8.85
CA ALA A 159 7.17 -4.48 -8.98
C ALA A 159 7.09 -4.05 -10.45
N LYS A 160 5.89 -3.62 -10.88
CA LYS A 160 5.57 -3.33 -12.29
C LYS A 160 5.89 -1.91 -12.71
N ASP A 161 5.92 -0.97 -11.78
CA ASP A 161 6.13 0.46 -12.05
C ASP A 161 7.09 1.09 -11.04
N ASP A 162 7.53 2.29 -11.33
CA ASP A 162 8.51 2.99 -10.50
C ASP A 162 7.93 3.42 -9.14
N ASN A 163 6.64 3.73 -9.04
CA ASN A 163 6.01 4.06 -7.77
C ASN A 163 6.06 2.87 -6.79
N ALA A 164 5.76 1.67 -7.28
CA ALA A 164 5.91 0.43 -6.51
C ALA A 164 7.38 0.21 -6.11
N ARG A 165 8.32 0.41 -7.06
CA ARG A 165 9.76 0.27 -6.78
C ARG A 165 10.25 1.27 -5.74
N VAL A 166 9.79 2.53 -5.77
CA VAL A 166 10.09 3.53 -4.74
C VAL A 166 9.61 3.05 -3.38
N ALA A 167 8.34 2.67 -3.27
CA ALA A 167 7.74 2.24 -2.01
C ALA A 167 8.48 1.04 -1.40
N ILE A 168 8.79 0.03 -2.22
CA ILE A 168 9.47 -1.18 -1.75
C ILE A 168 10.92 -0.91 -1.37
N ASN A 169 11.68 -0.16 -2.18
CA ASN A 169 13.06 0.20 -1.82
C ASN A 169 13.09 1.02 -0.52
N ALA A 170 12.19 1.99 -0.36
CA ALA A 170 12.09 2.75 0.89
C ALA A 170 11.79 1.82 2.08
N SER A 171 10.86 0.88 1.93
CA SER A 171 10.50 -0.08 2.99
C SER A 171 11.66 -1.02 3.37
N ILE A 172 12.42 -1.53 2.38
CA ILE A 172 13.62 -2.34 2.65
C ILE A 172 14.67 -1.49 3.38
N GLY A 173 14.91 -0.27 2.92
CA GLY A 173 15.83 0.66 3.56
C GLY A 173 15.43 0.98 5.00
N GLN A 174 14.14 1.18 5.27
CA GLN A 174 13.61 1.37 6.62
C GLN A 174 13.86 0.13 7.51
N CYS A 175 13.67 -1.09 7.00
CA CYS A 175 13.95 -2.31 7.75
C CYS A 175 15.42 -2.33 8.23
N TRP A 176 16.37 -2.06 7.34
CA TRP A 176 17.79 -2.02 7.71
C TRP A 176 18.12 -0.86 8.64
N PHE A 177 17.50 0.31 8.45
CA PHE A 177 17.65 1.47 9.32
C PHE A 177 17.19 1.16 10.75
N TYR A 178 15.97 0.65 10.94
CA TYR A 178 15.44 0.32 12.26
C TYR A 178 16.22 -0.81 12.93
N LYS A 179 16.64 -1.82 12.17
CA LYS A 179 17.53 -2.86 12.70
C LYS A 179 18.83 -2.29 13.24
N ALA A 180 19.45 -1.37 12.50
CA ALA A 180 20.66 -0.72 12.94
C ALA A 180 20.42 0.13 14.19
N GLN A 181 19.34 0.91 14.23
CA GLN A 181 18.97 1.73 15.40
C GLN A 181 18.77 0.89 16.66
N GLU A 182 18.02 -0.22 16.58
CA GLU A 182 17.81 -1.10 17.73
C GLU A 182 19.12 -1.71 18.25
N ARG A 183 20.01 -2.11 17.33
CA ARG A 183 21.32 -2.63 17.73
C ARG A 183 22.19 -1.58 18.39
N VAL A 184 22.21 -0.35 17.86
CA VAL A 184 22.94 0.78 18.46
C VAL A 184 22.37 1.11 19.84
N ALA A 185 21.03 1.16 19.97
CA ALA A 185 20.37 1.47 21.24
C ALA A 185 20.60 0.38 22.32
N ALA A 186 20.84 -0.86 21.92
CA ALA A 186 21.14 -1.95 22.84
C ALA A 186 22.57 -1.89 23.43
N VAL A 187 23.47 -1.08 22.87
CA VAL A 187 24.85 -0.96 23.37
C VAL A 187 24.89 -0.07 24.61
N LYS A 188 25.40 -0.63 25.69
CA LYS A 188 25.65 0.14 26.94
C LYS A 188 27.03 0.79 26.86
N GLY A 189 27.07 2.10 26.96
CA GLY A 189 28.32 2.88 26.98
C GLY A 189 28.79 3.33 25.59
N VAL A 190 30.09 3.52 25.43
CA VAL A 190 30.68 4.04 24.18
C VAL A 190 30.87 2.92 23.16
N LEU A 191 30.45 3.15 21.93
CA LEU A 191 30.66 2.22 20.82
C LEU A 191 32.16 2.00 20.55
N SER A 192 32.59 0.74 20.59
CA SER A 192 33.94 0.39 20.14
C SER A 192 34.09 0.60 18.62
N PRO A 193 35.31 0.85 18.09
CA PRO A 193 35.54 0.98 16.65
C PRO A 193 35.03 -0.24 15.86
N ALA A 194 35.20 -1.45 16.38
CA ALA A 194 34.73 -2.67 15.75
C ALA A 194 33.18 -2.74 15.68
N ALA A 195 32.50 -2.41 16.79
CA ALA A 195 31.04 -2.35 16.82
C ALA A 195 30.52 -1.27 15.86
N ARG A 196 31.17 -0.09 15.81
CA ARG A 196 30.82 0.97 14.88
C ARG A 196 30.94 0.53 13.42
N ALA A 197 32.00 -0.20 13.08
CA ALA A 197 32.18 -0.76 11.73
C ALA A 197 31.04 -1.73 11.34
N GLN A 198 30.65 -2.62 12.25
CA GLN A 198 29.53 -3.53 12.01
C GLN A 198 28.19 -2.80 11.81
N PHE A 199 27.93 -1.74 12.58
CA PHE A 199 26.72 -0.94 12.39
C PHE A 199 26.76 -0.13 11.10
N ASN A 200 27.93 0.38 10.71
CA ASN A 200 28.11 1.06 9.42
C ASN A 200 27.73 0.14 8.25
N GLU A 201 28.04 -1.16 8.30
CA GLU A 201 27.64 -2.10 7.26
C GLU A 201 26.11 -2.18 7.13
N VAL A 202 25.39 -2.24 8.25
CA VAL A 202 23.92 -2.30 8.25
C VAL A 202 23.32 -0.99 7.77
N TYR A 203 23.83 0.15 8.23
CA TYR A 203 23.39 1.47 7.73
C TYR A 203 23.69 1.66 6.25
N ASN A 204 24.82 1.18 5.75
CA ASN A 204 25.16 1.26 4.32
C ASN A 204 24.22 0.42 3.45
N LYS A 205 23.72 -0.74 3.94
CA LYS A 205 22.63 -1.47 3.28
C LYS A 205 21.38 -0.61 3.20
N ALA A 206 20.99 0.05 4.29
CA ALA A 206 19.84 0.95 4.29
C ALA A 206 20.03 2.10 3.29
N ILE A 207 21.19 2.76 3.29
CA ILE A 207 21.52 3.85 2.36
C ILE A 207 21.34 3.42 0.91
N SER A 208 21.84 2.24 0.52
CA SER A 208 21.73 1.75 -0.85
C SER A 208 20.29 1.70 -1.36
N TYR A 209 19.38 1.17 -0.54
CA TYR A 209 17.95 1.09 -0.89
C TYR A 209 17.27 2.46 -0.84
N LEU A 210 17.55 3.28 0.17
CA LEU A 210 16.95 4.61 0.32
C LEU A 210 17.40 5.58 -0.77
N GLU A 211 18.66 5.53 -1.19
CA GLU A 211 19.15 6.30 -2.34
C GLU A 211 18.50 5.84 -3.65
N THR A 212 18.26 4.53 -3.80
CA THR A 212 17.52 4.00 -4.94
C THR A 212 16.09 4.54 -4.95
N ALA A 213 15.40 4.52 -3.79
CA ALA A 213 14.07 5.09 -3.66
C ALA A 213 14.06 6.59 -4.00
N LYS A 214 15.00 7.37 -3.45
CA LYS A 214 15.17 8.80 -3.73
C LYS A 214 15.37 9.08 -5.21
N LYS A 215 16.21 8.29 -5.89
CA LYS A 215 16.52 8.44 -7.31
C LYS A 215 15.30 8.17 -8.21
N LEU A 216 14.48 7.19 -7.84
CA LEU A 216 13.27 6.82 -8.58
C LEU A 216 12.12 7.80 -8.31
N ASP A 217 12.06 8.40 -7.13
CA ASP A 217 11.01 9.36 -6.70
C ASP A 217 11.27 10.76 -7.24
N VAL A 218 11.29 10.91 -8.56
CA VAL A 218 11.61 12.17 -9.26
C VAL A 218 10.67 13.30 -8.83
N MET A 219 9.39 13.01 -8.67
CA MET A 219 8.36 13.98 -8.26
C MET A 219 8.30 14.21 -6.76
N LYS A 220 9.09 13.47 -5.98
CA LYS A 220 9.14 13.52 -4.50
C LYS A 220 7.79 13.27 -3.82
N GLU A 221 6.91 12.50 -4.46
CA GLU A 221 5.58 12.15 -3.92
C GLU A 221 5.66 11.20 -2.72
N GLN A 222 6.70 10.36 -2.67
CA GLN A 222 6.95 9.41 -1.59
C GLN A 222 8.12 9.81 -0.68
N LYS A 223 8.51 11.08 -0.71
CA LYS A 223 9.64 11.63 0.04
C LYS A 223 9.62 11.29 1.53
N SER A 224 8.46 11.28 2.15
CA SER A 224 8.28 10.94 3.56
C SER A 224 8.74 9.51 3.90
N ALA A 225 8.73 8.60 2.94
CA ALA A 225 9.12 7.21 3.16
C ALA A 225 10.64 7.01 3.22
N TRP A 226 11.43 7.81 2.51
CA TRP A 226 12.88 7.61 2.39
C TRP A 226 13.74 8.70 3.03
N ALA A 227 13.25 9.96 3.12
CA ALA A 227 14.10 11.09 3.47
C ALA A 227 14.66 11.04 4.90
N TYR A 228 13.78 10.85 5.90
CA TYR A 228 14.21 10.80 7.30
C TYR A 228 15.10 9.59 7.62
N PRO A 229 14.77 8.36 7.21
CA PRO A 229 15.68 7.23 7.39
C PRO A 229 17.04 7.42 6.72
N LEU A 230 17.08 8.02 5.52
CA LEU A 230 18.32 8.31 4.81
C LEU A 230 19.18 9.32 5.57
N TYR A 231 18.57 10.40 6.07
CA TYR A 231 19.25 11.35 6.95
C TYR A 231 19.84 10.65 8.17
N GLY A 232 19.07 9.84 8.89
CA GLY A 232 19.56 9.13 10.07
C GLY A 232 20.72 8.18 9.77
N CYS A 233 20.69 7.52 8.61
CA CYS A 233 21.79 6.67 8.15
C CYS A 233 23.07 7.48 7.90
N TYR A 234 23.00 8.56 7.15
CA TYR A 234 24.17 9.41 6.86
C TYR A 234 24.70 10.09 8.12
N TYR A 235 23.82 10.55 9.00
CA TYR A 235 24.22 11.12 10.29
C TYR A 235 25.10 10.15 11.09
N PHE A 236 24.72 8.88 11.16
CA PHE A 236 25.48 7.86 11.88
C PHE A 236 26.82 7.53 11.18
N VAL A 237 26.78 7.30 9.86
CA VAL A 237 27.93 6.80 9.08
C VAL A 237 28.96 7.88 8.80
N LYS A 238 28.49 9.06 8.38
CA LYS A 238 29.32 10.18 7.88
C LYS A 238 29.53 11.29 8.90
N GLY A 239 28.63 11.39 9.88
CA GLY A 239 28.59 12.48 10.86
C GLY A 239 27.73 13.68 10.41
N PRO A 240 27.45 14.62 11.36
CA PRO A 240 26.47 15.68 11.14
C PRO A 240 26.86 16.70 10.06
N GLN A 241 28.16 16.94 9.85
CA GLN A 241 28.66 17.97 8.93
C GLN A 241 29.00 17.46 7.54
N ALA A 242 28.75 16.16 7.25
CA ALA A 242 29.02 15.62 5.93
C ALA A 242 28.03 16.17 4.89
N PRO A 243 28.46 16.46 3.64
CA PRO A 243 27.58 16.98 2.60
C PRO A 243 26.34 16.11 2.36
N GLU A 244 26.51 14.78 2.39
CA GLU A 244 25.41 13.83 2.22
C GLU A 244 24.39 13.94 3.37
N THR A 245 24.87 14.13 4.61
CA THR A 245 24.01 14.31 5.78
C THR A 245 23.22 15.61 5.68
N LEU A 246 23.88 16.72 5.29
CA LEU A 246 23.26 18.03 5.12
C LEU A 246 22.18 18.00 4.02
N ASN A 247 22.49 17.36 2.89
CA ASN A 247 21.53 17.20 1.80
C ASN A 247 20.31 16.33 2.21
N ALA A 248 20.56 15.23 2.91
CA ALA A 248 19.48 14.37 3.40
C ALA A 248 18.64 15.06 4.49
N ALA A 249 19.25 15.90 5.35
CA ALA A 249 18.53 16.72 6.33
C ALA A 249 17.57 17.70 5.65
N ALA A 250 18.02 18.37 4.58
CA ALA A 250 17.17 19.26 3.79
C ALA A 250 15.99 18.53 3.14
N ASP A 251 16.23 17.33 2.60
CA ASP A 251 15.14 16.48 2.09
C ASP A 251 14.18 16.05 3.21
N ALA A 252 14.69 15.73 4.40
CA ALA A 252 13.87 15.33 5.56
C ALA A 252 13.17 16.49 6.27
N GLY A 253 13.49 17.74 5.94
CA GLY A 253 12.96 18.93 6.63
C GLY A 253 13.52 19.11 8.06
N VAL A 254 14.69 18.55 8.33
CA VAL A 254 15.38 18.67 9.63
C VAL A 254 16.13 20.01 9.64
N GLN A 255 15.79 20.87 10.60
CA GLN A 255 16.54 22.11 10.87
C GLN A 255 17.87 21.74 11.55
N GLN A 256 18.94 22.36 11.11
CA GLN A 256 20.30 22.18 11.63
C GLN A 256 20.72 23.33 12.52
#